data_4fbebed548721429bc8979d928ca142c
#
_entry.id   4fbebed548721429bc8979d928ca142c
#
_cell.length_a   1.000
_cell.length_b   1.000
_cell.length_c   1.000
_cell.angle_alpha   90.00
_cell.angle_beta   90.00
_cell.angle_gamma   90.00
#
_symmetry.space_group_name_H-M   'P 1'
#
loop_
_entity.id
_entity.type
_entity.pdbx_description
1 polymer ?
#
loop_
_entity_poly.entity_id
_entity_poly.type
_entity_poly.pdbx_seq_one_letter_code
_entity_poly.pdbx_strand_id
1 'polypeptide(L)'
;MPEATQTAVIIPIASAESAVSKHRLRFDLAASEGVPAHVTVLFPFVPASDVDDEVMARLAAVFAAASPFDCVFDRCAWFGDAVLWLAPDRDQEFRSLTEQVVERFPAYLPYGGVHDDVVPHLTVGESRWGTVDDLKAAERDINDKLPIAAHIDHALLMAGADQPSSWRILAKLPLGDSRSLSIAP
;
A
#
# COMPACT_ATOMS: atom_id res chain seq x y z
N MET A 1 18.44 15.56 -4.48
CA MET A 1 17.52 14.50 -4.04
C MET A 1 18.24 13.18 -4.22
N PRO A 2 18.19 12.25 -3.27
CA PRO A 2 18.81 10.94 -3.45
C PRO A 2 18.23 10.26 -4.68
N GLU A 3 19.06 9.51 -5.38
CA GLU A 3 18.63 8.71 -6.52
C GLU A 3 17.75 7.56 -6.03
N ALA A 4 16.60 7.36 -6.66
CA ALA A 4 15.71 6.27 -6.30
C ALA A 4 16.32 4.94 -6.73
N THR A 5 16.36 3.98 -5.84
CA THR A 5 16.89 2.63 -6.07
C THR A 5 15.83 1.56 -6.11
N GLN A 6 14.70 1.81 -5.45
CA GLN A 6 13.60 0.85 -5.26
C GLN A 6 12.30 1.42 -5.79
N THR A 7 11.36 0.53 -6.12
CA THR A 7 9.97 0.88 -6.41
C THR A 7 9.01 -0.01 -5.63
N ALA A 8 7.81 0.52 -5.41
CA ALA A 8 6.70 -0.17 -4.79
C ALA A 8 5.40 0.11 -5.54
N VAL A 9 4.54 -0.89 -5.62
CA VAL A 9 3.15 -0.74 -6.05
C VAL A 9 2.26 -0.78 -4.82
N ILE A 10 1.54 0.30 -4.57
CA ILE A 10 0.71 0.45 -3.37
C ILE A 10 -0.69 0.95 -3.72
N ILE A 11 -1.65 0.68 -2.83
CA ILE A 11 -2.98 1.28 -2.86
C ILE A 11 -3.05 2.30 -1.72
N PRO A 12 -3.12 3.62 -2.01
CA PRO A 12 -3.21 4.64 -0.99
C PRO A 12 -4.59 4.61 -0.32
N ILE A 13 -4.61 4.72 1.01
CA ILE A 13 -5.83 4.77 1.82
C ILE A 13 -5.94 6.16 2.46
N ALA A 14 -6.28 7.15 1.64
CA ALA A 14 -6.32 8.54 2.08
C ALA A 14 -7.30 8.79 3.24
N SER A 15 -8.42 8.04 3.29
CA SER A 15 -9.40 8.14 4.38
C SER A 15 -8.85 7.70 5.74
N ALA A 16 -7.77 6.88 5.77
CA ALA A 16 -7.15 6.44 7.02
C ALA A 16 -6.15 7.46 7.59
N GLU A 17 -5.65 8.41 6.79
CA GLU A 17 -4.57 9.33 7.21
C GLU A 17 -4.89 10.06 8.51
N SER A 18 -6.10 10.58 8.68
CA SER A 18 -6.47 11.31 9.91
C SER A 18 -6.43 10.44 11.17
N ALA A 19 -6.58 9.13 11.03
CA ALA A 19 -6.54 8.20 12.14
C ALA A 19 -5.11 7.71 12.44
N VAL A 20 -4.30 7.46 11.39
CA VAL A 20 -3.05 6.72 11.53
C VAL A 20 -1.78 7.56 11.37
N SER A 21 -1.81 8.72 10.69
CA SER A 21 -0.61 9.44 10.26
C SER A 21 0.33 9.81 11.42
N LYS A 22 -0.20 10.28 12.56
CA LYS A 22 0.61 10.64 13.73
C LYS A 22 1.35 9.44 14.33
N HIS A 23 0.74 8.24 14.27
CA HIS A 23 1.35 7.01 14.76
C HIS A 23 2.36 6.47 13.76
N ARG A 24 2.02 6.48 12.46
CA ARG A 24 2.90 6.08 11.39
C ARG A 24 4.18 6.93 11.35
N LEU A 25 4.09 8.24 11.46
CA LEU A 25 5.26 9.13 11.52
C LEU A 25 6.22 8.80 12.68
N ARG A 26 5.72 8.18 13.74
CA ARG A 26 6.52 7.80 14.90
C ARG A 26 7.03 6.36 14.83
N PHE A 27 6.25 5.44 14.29
CA PHE A 27 6.46 4.00 14.42
C PHE A 27 6.56 3.24 13.10
N ASP A 28 6.47 3.93 11.94
CA ASP A 28 6.56 3.32 10.62
C ASP A 28 7.58 4.07 9.77
N LEU A 29 8.67 3.38 9.42
CA LEU A 29 9.75 3.96 8.62
C LEU A 29 9.25 4.50 7.29
N ALA A 30 8.37 3.75 6.61
CA ALA A 30 7.83 4.15 5.31
C ALA A 30 7.13 5.52 5.35
N ALA A 31 6.44 5.85 6.46
CA ALA A 31 5.84 7.17 6.63
C ALA A 31 6.89 8.29 6.69
N SER A 32 8.01 8.06 7.39
CA SER A 32 9.11 9.03 7.48
C SER A 32 9.83 9.21 6.13
N GLU A 33 9.79 8.21 5.29
CA GLU A 33 10.35 8.21 3.93
C GLU A 33 9.42 8.85 2.89
N GLY A 34 8.18 9.19 3.26
CA GLY A 34 7.22 9.89 2.41
C GLY A 34 6.16 8.99 1.78
N VAL A 35 6.03 7.73 2.23
CA VAL A 35 4.98 6.83 1.73
C VAL A 35 3.68 7.07 2.50
N PRO A 36 2.54 7.37 1.84
CA PRO A 36 1.26 7.60 2.49
C PRO A 36 0.73 6.33 3.17
N ALA A 37 -0.36 6.46 3.96
CA ALA A 37 -1.09 5.31 4.47
C ALA A 37 -1.57 4.45 3.29
N HIS A 38 -1.26 3.15 3.30
CA HIS A 38 -1.45 2.29 2.14
C HIS A 38 -1.60 0.81 2.48
N VAL A 39 -2.15 0.06 1.54
CA VAL A 39 -1.98 -1.40 1.43
C VAL A 39 -0.95 -1.68 0.34
N THR A 40 0.07 -2.45 0.63
CA THR A 40 1.08 -2.85 -0.35
C THR A 40 0.50 -3.90 -1.30
N VAL A 41 0.65 -3.66 -2.61
CA VAL A 41 0.36 -4.65 -3.65
C VAL A 41 1.61 -5.48 -3.93
N LEU A 42 2.76 -4.82 -4.18
CA LEU A 42 4.03 -5.49 -4.43
C LEU A 42 5.21 -4.62 -4.01
N PHE A 43 6.05 -5.15 -3.14
CA PHE A 43 7.33 -4.58 -2.74
C PHE A 43 8.32 -5.70 -2.38
N PRO A 44 9.61 -5.60 -2.78
CA PRO A 44 10.12 -4.66 -3.79
C PRO A 44 9.57 -5.00 -5.18
N PHE A 45 9.42 -3.99 -6.04
CA PHE A 45 9.03 -4.16 -7.43
C PHE A 45 10.26 -4.01 -8.35
N VAL A 46 10.08 -3.65 -9.60
CA VAL A 46 11.16 -3.44 -10.59
C VAL A 46 12.15 -2.39 -10.06
N PRO A 47 13.48 -2.59 -10.13
CA PRO A 47 14.44 -1.54 -9.77
C PRO A 47 14.14 -0.21 -10.46
N ALA A 48 14.33 0.90 -9.76
CA ALA A 48 13.95 2.21 -10.30
C ALA A 48 14.61 2.55 -11.64
N SER A 49 15.84 2.06 -11.86
CA SER A 49 16.59 2.21 -13.13
C SER A 49 15.97 1.45 -14.31
N ASP A 50 15.17 0.42 -14.01
CA ASP A 50 14.66 -0.53 -15.02
C ASP A 50 13.18 -0.27 -15.33
N VAL A 51 12.59 0.77 -14.70
CA VAL A 51 11.22 1.21 -14.99
C VAL A 51 11.22 1.99 -16.30
N ASP A 52 10.79 1.36 -17.36
CA ASP A 52 10.64 1.92 -18.70
C ASP A 52 9.16 2.00 -19.14
N ASP A 53 8.93 2.47 -20.35
CA ASP A 53 7.58 2.61 -20.92
C ASP A 53 6.87 1.25 -21.06
N GLU A 54 7.60 0.15 -21.28
CA GLU A 54 7.02 -1.20 -21.37
C GLU A 54 6.55 -1.67 -20.00
N VAL A 55 7.38 -1.52 -18.96
CA VAL A 55 7.02 -1.83 -17.57
C VAL A 55 5.79 -1.02 -17.17
N MET A 56 5.78 0.28 -17.47
CA MET A 56 4.67 1.17 -17.18
C MET A 56 3.38 0.75 -17.88
N ALA A 57 3.43 0.45 -19.17
CA ALA A 57 2.25 0.04 -19.95
C ALA A 57 1.69 -1.31 -19.45
N ARG A 58 2.58 -2.27 -19.15
CA ARG A 58 2.19 -3.59 -18.63
C ARG A 58 1.55 -3.48 -17.24
N LEU A 59 2.10 -2.66 -16.36
CA LEU A 59 1.56 -2.44 -15.02
C LEU A 59 0.21 -1.71 -15.09
N ALA A 60 0.10 -0.65 -15.90
CA ALA A 60 -1.15 0.08 -16.09
C ALA A 60 -2.27 -0.82 -16.62
N ALA A 61 -1.97 -1.76 -17.52
CA ALA A 61 -2.94 -2.70 -18.05
C ALA A 61 -3.54 -3.63 -16.97
N VAL A 62 -2.77 -4.01 -15.96
CA VAL A 62 -3.28 -4.80 -14.83
C VAL A 62 -4.37 -4.03 -14.09
N PHE A 63 -4.10 -2.78 -13.71
CA PHE A 63 -5.06 -1.98 -12.95
C PHE A 63 -6.26 -1.53 -13.80
N ALA A 64 -6.06 -1.23 -15.07
CA ALA A 64 -7.15 -0.90 -15.99
C ALA A 64 -8.15 -2.06 -16.20
N ALA A 65 -7.70 -3.31 -16.04
CA ALA A 65 -8.56 -4.50 -16.13
C ALA A 65 -9.33 -4.79 -14.82
N ALA A 66 -8.90 -4.23 -13.69
CA ALA A 66 -9.56 -4.40 -12.40
C ALA A 66 -10.69 -3.36 -12.22
N SER A 67 -11.74 -3.72 -11.48
CA SER A 67 -12.80 -2.76 -11.15
C SER A 67 -12.49 -2.01 -9.85
N PRO A 68 -12.86 -0.72 -9.73
CA PRO A 68 -12.89 -0.03 -8.45
C PRO A 68 -13.76 -0.79 -7.44
N PHE A 69 -13.41 -0.69 -6.16
CA PHE A 69 -14.15 -1.38 -5.08
C PHE A 69 -14.14 -0.57 -3.78
N ASP A 70 -15.12 -0.88 -2.93
CA ASP A 70 -15.21 -0.31 -1.60
C ASP A 70 -14.73 -1.34 -0.56
N CYS A 71 -14.07 -0.87 0.49
CA CYS A 71 -13.71 -1.67 1.65
C CYS A 71 -13.83 -0.86 2.94
N VAL A 72 -13.83 -1.57 4.06
CA VAL A 72 -13.87 -0.97 5.39
C VAL A 72 -12.72 -1.55 6.21
N PHE A 73 -11.88 -0.67 6.77
CA PHE A 73 -10.94 -1.07 7.79
C PHE A 73 -11.67 -1.03 9.14
N ASP A 74 -12.01 -2.20 9.66
CA ASP A 74 -12.93 -2.35 10.80
C ASP A 74 -12.24 -2.74 12.10
N ARG A 75 -10.97 -3.14 12.06
CA ARG A 75 -10.23 -3.58 13.23
C ARG A 75 -8.73 -3.35 13.12
N CYS A 76 -8.10 -3.15 14.27
CA CYS A 76 -6.67 -3.33 14.43
C CYS A 76 -6.34 -4.83 14.53
N ALA A 77 -5.16 -5.20 14.04
CA ALA A 77 -4.60 -6.54 14.14
C ALA A 77 -3.09 -6.48 14.33
N TRP A 78 -2.48 -7.63 14.61
CA TRP A 78 -1.07 -7.72 14.92
C TRP A 78 -0.40 -8.88 14.19
N PHE A 79 0.83 -8.66 13.74
CA PHE A 79 1.74 -9.75 13.39
C PHE A 79 2.64 -10.03 14.60
N GLY A 80 2.29 -11.07 15.38
CA GLY A 80 2.92 -11.34 16.67
C GLY A 80 2.75 -10.16 17.64
N ASP A 81 3.86 -9.68 18.19
CA ASP A 81 3.98 -8.44 18.97
C ASP A 81 4.82 -7.36 18.24
N ALA A 82 5.11 -7.60 16.96
CA ALA A 82 6.06 -6.81 16.19
C ALA A 82 5.40 -5.70 15.37
N VAL A 83 4.24 -5.94 14.77
CA VAL A 83 3.60 -4.99 13.84
C VAL A 83 2.14 -4.82 14.17
N LEU A 84 1.73 -3.57 14.41
CA LEU A 84 0.33 -3.14 14.48
C LEU A 84 -0.13 -2.69 13.09
N TRP A 85 -1.29 -3.18 12.65
CA TRP A 85 -1.85 -2.84 11.35
C TRP A 85 -3.38 -2.80 11.37
N LEU A 86 -3.98 -2.13 10.37
CA LEU A 86 -5.41 -2.15 10.12
C LEU A 86 -5.77 -3.23 9.11
N ALA A 87 -6.80 -4.01 9.43
CA ALA A 87 -7.34 -5.06 8.58
C ALA A 87 -8.53 -4.55 7.79
N PRO A 88 -8.58 -4.77 6.46
CA PRO A 88 -9.81 -4.60 5.71
C PRO A 88 -10.82 -5.69 6.07
N ASP A 89 -12.11 -5.36 5.99
CA ASP A 89 -13.23 -6.31 6.19
C ASP A 89 -13.22 -7.44 5.15
N ARG A 90 -12.77 -7.11 3.94
CA ARG A 90 -12.56 -8.03 2.82
C ARG A 90 -11.20 -7.74 2.20
N ASP A 91 -10.37 -8.76 2.06
CA ASP A 91 -9.03 -8.66 1.53
C ASP A 91 -8.88 -9.26 0.11
N GLN A 92 -9.94 -9.88 -0.40
CA GLN A 92 -9.90 -10.65 -1.65
C GLN A 92 -9.54 -9.79 -2.86
N GLU A 93 -10.06 -8.58 -2.96
CA GLU A 93 -9.77 -7.66 -4.06
C GLU A 93 -8.29 -7.23 -4.03
N PHE A 94 -7.74 -6.97 -2.85
CA PHE A 94 -6.32 -6.66 -2.69
C PHE A 94 -5.43 -7.86 -3.07
N ARG A 95 -5.79 -9.08 -2.62
CA ARG A 95 -5.07 -10.30 -3.00
C ARG A 95 -5.10 -10.53 -4.50
N SER A 96 -6.25 -10.35 -5.14
CA SER A 96 -6.40 -10.48 -6.57
C SER A 96 -5.52 -9.50 -7.34
N LEU A 97 -5.40 -8.26 -6.89
CA LEU A 97 -4.48 -7.28 -7.50
C LEU A 97 -3.02 -7.72 -7.35
N THR A 98 -2.62 -8.20 -6.18
CA THR A 98 -1.26 -8.74 -5.97
C THR A 98 -0.99 -9.91 -6.89
N GLU A 99 -1.90 -10.89 -6.98
CA GLU A 99 -1.79 -12.05 -7.85
C GLU A 99 -1.64 -11.66 -9.32
N GLN A 100 -2.46 -10.73 -9.82
CA GLN A 100 -2.40 -10.23 -11.19
C GLN A 100 -1.09 -9.51 -11.49
N VAL A 101 -0.56 -8.72 -10.54
CA VAL A 101 0.75 -8.07 -10.72
C VAL A 101 1.86 -9.12 -10.75
N VAL A 102 1.85 -10.10 -9.84
CA VAL A 102 2.83 -11.20 -9.82
C VAL A 102 2.77 -12.04 -11.10
N GLU A 103 1.57 -12.36 -11.59
CA GLU A 103 1.40 -13.10 -12.85
C GLU A 103 2.03 -12.33 -14.03
N ARG A 104 1.87 -11.01 -14.03
CA ARG A 104 2.41 -10.15 -15.09
C ARG A 104 3.91 -9.90 -14.95
N PHE A 105 4.44 -9.96 -13.72
CA PHE A 105 5.84 -9.71 -13.37
C PHE A 105 6.40 -10.83 -12.49
N PRO A 106 6.49 -12.08 -12.99
CA PRO A 106 6.81 -13.24 -12.15
C PRO A 106 8.24 -13.25 -11.57
N ALA A 107 9.11 -12.39 -12.05
CA ALA A 107 10.45 -12.21 -11.48
C ALA A 107 10.44 -11.45 -10.13
N TYR A 108 9.33 -10.78 -9.80
CA TYR A 108 9.20 -9.95 -8.60
C TYR A 108 8.10 -10.53 -7.72
N LEU A 109 8.50 -11.08 -6.57
CA LEU A 109 7.56 -11.67 -5.60
C LEU A 109 7.39 -10.73 -4.41
N PRO A 110 6.20 -10.68 -3.80
CA PRO A 110 5.95 -9.90 -2.60
C PRO A 110 7.00 -10.24 -1.52
N TYR A 111 7.61 -9.20 -0.97
CA TYR A 111 8.66 -9.32 0.05
C TYR A 111 9.80 -10.27 -0.34
N GLY A 112 10.13 -10.33 -1.65
CA GLY A 112 11.17 -11.21 -2.18
C GLY A 112 10.85 -12.71 -2.06
N GLY A 113 9.58 -13.08 -1.89
CA GLY A 113 9.15 -14.47 -1.72
C GLY A 113 9.42 -15.07 -0.33
N VAL A 114 9.68 -14.22 0.68
CA VAL A 114 9.97 -14.69 2.06
C VAL A 114 8.72 -15.21 2.77
N HIS A 115 7.52 -14.83 2.32
CA HIS A 115 6.25 -15.21 2.93
C HIS A 115 5.42 -16.06 1.96
N ASP A 116 4.91 -17.19 2.44
CA ASP A 116 4.04 -18.09 1.65
C ASP A 116 2.62 -17.51 1.47
N ASP A 117 2.16 -16.67 2.39
CA ASP A 117 0.88 -15.97 2.33
C ASP A 117 1.08 -14.48 2.60
N VAL A 118 0.56 -13.66 1.68
CA VAL A 118 0.60 -12.20 1.80
C VAL A 118 -0.76 -11.72 2.30
N VAL A 119 -0.80 -11.27 3.54
CA VAL A 119 -2.00 -10.69 4.15
C VAL A 119 -2.08 -9.20 3.80
N PRO A 120 -3.10 -8.75 3.04
CA PRO A 120 -3.32 -7.32 2.80
C PRO A 120 -3.55 -6.57 4.11
N HIS A 121 -2.73 -5.54 4.36
CA HIS A 121 -2.78 -4.79 5.61
C HIS A 121 -2.29 -3.36 5.41
N LEU A 122 -2.78 -2.44 6.27
CA LEU A 122 -2.26 -1.08 6.38
C LEU A 122 -1.44 -0.99 7.65
N THR A 123 -0.12 -0.92 7.53
CA THR A 123 0.79 -0.80 8.66
C THR A 123 0.59 0.51 9.40
N VAL A 124 0.43 0.43 10.71
CA VAL A 124 0.39 1.57 11.64
C VAL A 124 1.75 1.80 12.28
N GLY A 125 2.43 0.73 12.64
CA GLY A 125 3.75 0.84 13.26
C GLY A 125 4.36 -0.50 13.64
N GLU A 126 5.67 -0.45 13.89
CA GLU A 126 6.49 -1.59 14.23
C GLU A 126 7.19 -1.39 15.57
N SER A 127 7.27 -2.44 16.40
CA SER A 127 7.88 -2.37 17.73
C SER A 127 9.39 -2.09 17.72
N ARG A 128 10.04 -2.26 16.57
CA ARG A 128 11.46 -1.85 16.38
C ARG A 128 11.68 -0.33 16.40
N TRP A 129 10.61 0.47 16.17
CA TRP A 129 10.66 1.94 16.18
C TRP A 129 10.00 2.55 17.42
N GLY A 130 9.50 1.70 18.32
CA GLY A 130 8.89 2.07 19.58
C GLY A 130 8.78 0.86 20.49
N THR A 131 7.98 0.95 21.54
CA THR A 131 7.68 -0.20 22.40
C THR A 131 6.34 -0.82 22.04
N VAL A 132 6.12 -2.08 22.43
CA VAL A 132 4.82 -2.73 22.31
C VAL A 132 3.73 -1.94 23.03
N ASP A 133 4.04 -1.33 24.20
CA ASP A 133 3.09 -0.53 24.94
C ASP A 133 2.74 0.80 24.22
N ASP A 134 3.70 1.41 23.52
CA ASP A 134 3.42 2.56 22.63
C ASP A 134 2.45 2.17 21.52
N LEU A 135 2.67 1.02 20.88
CA LEU A 135 1.77 0.53 19.83
C LEU A 135 0.40 0.14 20.37
N LYS A 136 0.30 -0.44 21.57
CA LYS A 136 -0.99 -0.68 22.23
C LYS A 136 -1.73 0.62 22.57
N ALA A 137 -1.00 1.69 22.88
CA ALA A 137 -1.60 3.01 23.07
C ALA A 137 -2.12 3.58 21.74
N ALA A 138 -1.37 3.38 20.63
CA ALA A 138 -1.80 3.74 19.29
C ALA A 138 -3.05 2.93 18.87
N GLU A 139 -3.08 1.63 19.14
CA GLU A 139 -4.23 0.76 18.88
C GLU A 139 -5.51 1.28 19.56
N ARG A 140 -5.44 1.65 20.84
CA ARG A 140 -6.59 2.22 21.56
C ARG A 140 -7.11 3.50 20.92
N ASP A 141 -6.19 4.43 20.56
CA ASP A 141 -6.56 5.69 19.91
C ASP A 141 -7.18 5.48 18.52
N ILE A 142 -6.75 4.47 17.79
CA ILE A 142 -7.28 4.15 16.47
C ILE A 142 -8.63 3.42 16.56
N ASN A 143 -8.80 2.52 17.52
CA ASN A 143 -10.05 1.80 17.72
C ASN A 143 -11.23 2.76 17.96
N ASP A 144 -11.01 3.92 18.60
CA ASP A 144 -12.01 4.96 18.78
C ASP A 144 -12.44 5.65 17.47
N LYS A 145 -11.68 5.43 16.38
CA LYS A 145 -11.90 6.05 15.06
C LYS A 145 -12.38 5.04 14.01
N LEU A 146 -12.42 3.76 14.35
CA LEU A 146 -12.92 2.71 13.47
C LEU A 146 -14.45 2.65 13.51
N PRO A 147 -15.10 2.21 12.43
CA PRO A 147 -14.54 1.76 11.16
C PRO A 147 -14.17 2.91 10.22
N ILE A 148 -13.21 2.68 9.31
CA ILE A 148 -12.80 3.62 8.26
C ILE A 148 -13.21 3.06 6.92
N ALA A 149 -14.14 3.72 6.24
CA ALA A 149 -14.53 3.37 4.87
C ALA A 149 -13.52 3.94 3.86
N ALA A 150 -13.23 3.17 2.83
CA ALA A 150 -12.36 3.55 1.73
C ALA A 150 -12.93 3.13 0.38
N HIS A 151 -12.87 4.04 -0.60
CA HIS A 151 -13.12 3.75 -2.01
C HIS A 151 -11.80 3.62 -2.74
N ILE A 152 -11.58 2.48 -3.37
CA ILE A 152 -10.34 2.14 -4.05
C ILE A 152 -10.56 2.29 -5.55
N ASP A 153 -9.99 3.34 -6.14
CA ASP A 153 -10.12 3.68 -7.55
C ASP A 153 -8.78 3.74 -8.29
N HIS A 154 -7.65 3.62 -7.57
CA HIS A 154 -6.33 3.62 -8.18
C HIS A 154 -5.27 2.98 -7.28
N ALA A 155 -4.18 2.56 -7.90
CA ALA A 155 -2.91 2.28 -7.25
C ALA A 155 -1.88 3.36 -7.59
N LEU A 156 -0.75 3.35 -6.88
CA LEU A 156 0.41 4.20 -7.14
C LEU A 156 1.62 3.31 -7.41
N LEU A 157 2.39 3.66 -8.45
CA LEU A 157 3.78 3.26 -8.53
C LEU A 157 4.61 4.35 -7.88
N MET A 158 5.36 3.98 -6.86
CA MET A 158 6.27 4.88 -6.15
C MET A 158 7.71 4.45 -6.33
N ALA A 159 8.63 5.41 -6.27
CA ALA A 159 10.07 5.15 -6.25
C ALA A 159 10.75 5.93 -5.14
N GLY A 160 11.75 5.34 -4.53
CA GLY A 160 12.51 5.94 -3.44
C GLY A 160 13.78 5.17 -3.08
N ALA A 161 14.34 5.53 -1.96
CA ALA A 161 15.48 4.89 -1.34
C ALA A 161 15.27 4.87 0.19
N ASP A 162 16.11 4.16 0.92
CA ASP A 162 16.06 4.07 2.39
C ASP A 162 16.55 5.39 3.03
N GLN A 163 15.85 6.47 2.76
CA GLN A 163 16.17 7.83 3.27
C GLN A 163 14.89 8.64 3.51
N PRO A 164 14.89 9.51 4.54
CA PRO A 164 13.73 10.34 4.84
C PRO A 164 13.25 11.15 3.64
N SER A 165 11.94 11.17 3.42
CA SER A 165 11.27 11.94 2.35
C SER A 165 11.79 11.67 0.94
N SER A 166 12.31 10.46 0.70
CA SER A 166 12.88 10.08 -0.61
C SER A 166 11.85 9.50 -1.58
N TRP A 167 10.77 8.94 -1.06
CA TRP A 167 9.76 8.30 -1.89
C TRP A 167 8.85 9.31 -2.58
N ARG A 168 8.64 9.10 -3.88
CA ARG A 168 7.79 9.94 -4.72
C ARG A 168 6.91 9.08 -5.62
N ILE A 169 5.77 9.63 -6.00
CA ILE A 169 4.88 9.01 -6.98
C ILE A 169 5.51 9.12 -8.37
N LEU A 170 5.70 7.97 -9.03
CA LEU A 170 6.07 7.91 -10.45
C LEU A 170 4.82 7.92 -11.34
N ALA A 171 3.79 7.18 -10.93
CA ALA A 171 2.55 7.10 -11.70
C ALA A 171 1.35 6.83 -10.80
N LYS A 172 0.20 7.36 -11.24
CA LYS A 172 -1.13 6.97 -10.77
C LYS A 172 -1.71 5.97 -11.78
N LEU A 173 -2.18 4.83 -11.28
CA LEU A 173 -2.67 3.69 -12.05
C LEU A 173 -4.17 3.50 -11.76
N PRO A 174 -5.08 4.11 -12.55
CA PRO A 174 -6.51 3.99 -12.31
C PRO A 174 -6.99 2.54 -12.41
N LEU A 175 -7.92 2.13 -11.54
CA LEU A 175 -8.69 0.91 -11.69
C LEU A 175 -9.84 1.16 -12.65
N GLY A 176 -10.06 0.23 -13.56
CA GLY A 176 -11.05 0.35 -14.61
C GLY A 176 -10.59 1.24 -15.77
N ASP A 177 -11.21 1.05 -16.92
CA ASP A 177 -10.92 1.88 -18.09
C ASP A 177 -11.57 3.27 -17.87
N SER A 178 -10.76 4.30 -17.77
CA SER A 178 -11.21 5.70 -17.63
C SER A 178 -12.05 6.19 -18.83
N ARG A 179 -12.23 5.37 -19.87
CA ARG A 179 -13.12 5.65 -21.01
C ARG A 179 -14.58 5.30 -20.76
N SER A 180 -14.93 4.62 -19.68
CA SER A 180 -16.31 4.23 -19.37
C SER A 180 -17.13 5.33 -18.67
N LEU A 181 -16.57 6.50 -18.38
CA LEU A 181 -17.27 7.62 -17.71
C LEU A 181 -17.74 8.73 -18.67
N SER A 182 -17.81 8.48 -19.95
CA SER A 182 -18.34 9.45 -20.94
C SER A 182 -19.35 8.82 -21.88
N ILE A 183 -20.49 8.35 -21.34
CA ILE A 183 -21.75 8.29 -22.11
C ILE A 183 -22.89 8.48 -21.11
N ALA A 184 -23.27 9.72 -20.93
CA ALA A 184 -24.64 10.08 -20.56
C ALA A 184 -25.19 11.00 -21.68
N PRO A 185 -26.39 10.76 -22.18
CA PRO A 185 -26.98 11.51 -23.27
C PRO A 185 -27.30 12.96 -22.90
#